data_1c6899b2ff8bd20be26cef42ae5c2586
#
_entry.id   1c6899b2ff8bd20be26cef42ae5c2586
#
_cell.length_a   1.000
_cell.length_b   1.000
_cell.length_c   1.000
_cell.angle_alpha   90.00
_cell.angle_beta   90.00
_cell.angle_gamma   90.00
#
_symmetry.space_group_name_H-M   'P 1'
#
loop_
_entity.id
_entity.type
_entity.pdbx_description
1 polymer ?
#
loop_
_entity_poly.entity_id
_entity_poly.type
_entity_poly.pdbx_seq_one_letter_code
_entity_poly.pdbx_strand_id
1 'polypeptide(L)'
;MERTRRQFIVRWIVATLAGWILGFIVIFTTAMLWELIGTVSYRNHWNPNSIDWLFPVLQGLTVLLVGFSFGLAQWQIALKGKVPRRWWLAANSLNVIAALVGLWLGRRTIPSSSLFTFQSGTLSGFDTVMTVNETGLITSVAAIGAFVGIAVSLPQWLVLRHSFQQAYQWILGAALGGIAASASFVMIVLIMRDAVLSYSLCCCSTPIIFGGVTGYVLFDVLKRAKTE
;
A
#
# COMPACT_ATOMS: atom_id res chain seq x y z
N MET A 1 22.30 -16.15 -15.87
CA MET A 1 21.92 -14.79 -15.43
C MET A 1 20.40 -14.64 -15.26
N GLU A 2 19.61 -15.07 -16.22
CA GLU A 2 18.14 -14.99 -16.18
C GLU A 2 17.51 -15.81 -15.04
N ARG A 3 17.99 -17.01 -14.76
CA ARG A 3 17.54 -17.87 -13.66
C ARG A 3 17.67 -17.19 -12.30
N THR A 4 18.76 -16.47 -12.06
CA THR A 4 18.99 -15.74 -10.81
C THR A 4 18.04 -14.56 -10.64
N ARG A 5 17.73 -13.85 -11.74
CA ARG A 5 16.78 -12.75 -11.75
C ARG A 5 15.36 -13.24 -11.42
N ARG A 6 14.90 -14.31 -12.11
CA ARG A 6 13.59 -14.90 -11.88
C ARG A 6 13.44 -15.37 -10.42
N GLN A 7 14.46 -16.03 -9.87
CA GLN A 7 14.44 -16.46 -8.47
C GLN A 7 14.34 -15.28 -7.49
N PHE A 8 15.04 -14.17 -7.76
CA PHE A 8 14.94 -12.98 -6.94
C PHE A 8 13.54 -12.36 -6.98
N ILE A 9 12.97 -12.20 -8.19
CA ILE A 9 11.63 -11.63 -8.35
C ILE A 9 10.59 -12.48 -7.62
N VAL A 10 10.64 -13.81 -7.75
CA VAL A 10 9.73 -14.71 -7.01
C VAL A 10 9.88 -14.54 -5.50
N ARG A 11 11.12 -14.52 -4.98
CA ARG A 11 11.36 -14.27 -3.55
C ARG A 11 10.83 -12.91 -3.09
N TRP A 12 10.96 -11.89 -3.93
CA TRP A 12 10.44 -10.56 -3.62
C TRP A 12 8.92 -10.53 -3.59
N ILE A 13 8.24 -11.17 -4.55
CA ILE A 13 6.77 -11.33 -4.55
C ILE A 13 6.32 -12.05 -3.28
N VAL A 14 6.95 -13.19 -2.95
CA VAL A 14 6.64 -13.95 -1.74
C VAL A 14 6.85 -13.11 -0.48
N ALA A 15 7.94 -12.33 -0.42
CA ALA A 15 8.22 -11.43 0.68
C ALA A 15 7.15 -10.34 0.82
N THR A 16 6.71 -9.79 -0.30
CA THR A 16 5.66 -8.77 -0.35
C THR A 16 4.32 -9.35 0.11
N LEU A 17 3.93 -10.54 -0.37
CA LEU A 17 2.74 -11.25 0.07
C LEU A 17 2.77 -11.58 1.56
N ALA A 18 3.89 -12.11 2.06
CA ALA A 18 4.07 -12.41 3.48
C ALA A 18 3.95 -11.14 4.33
N GLY A 19 4.52 -10.03 3.88
CA GLY A 19 4.39 -8.72 4.53
C GLY A 19 2.93 -8.24 4.59
N TRP A 20 2.16 -8.42 3.51
CA TRP A 20 0.73 -8.11 3.47
C TRP A 20 -0.07 -8.96 4.46
N ILE A 21 0.15 -10.28 4.47
CA ILE A 21 -0.53 -11.20 5.40
C ILE A 21 -0.24 -10.81 6.85
N LEU A 22 1.02 -10.58 7.19
CA LEU A 22 1.41 -10.13 8.53
C LEU A 22 0.79 -8.77 8.88
N GLY A 23 0.75 -7.83 7.92
CA GLY A 23 0.09 -6.54 8.09
C GLY A 23 -1.40 -6.68 8.39
N PHE A 24 -2.12 -7.56 7.67
CA PHE A 24 -3.53 -7.85 7.94
C PHE A 24 -3.74 -8.45 9.34
N ILE A 25 -2.88 -9.37 9.77
CA ILE A 25 -2.95 -9.95 11.12
C ILE A 25 -2.81 -8.84 12.17
N VAL A 26 -1.86 -7.92 12.00
CA VAL A 26 -1.67 -6.80 12.92
C VAL A 26 -2.91 -5.90 12.95
N ILE A 27 -3.46 -5.51 11.80
CA ILE A 27 -4.65 -4.66 11.70
C ILE A 27 -5.84 -5.35 12.40
N PHE A 28 -6.09 -6.63 12.08
CA PHE A 28 -7.19 -7.39 12.65
C PHE A 28 -7.06 -7.51 14.17
N THR A 29 -5.87 -7.85 14.67
CA THR A 29 -5.61 -7.99 16.10
C THR A 29 -5.83 -6.66 16.83
N THR A 30 -5.39 -5.54 16.23
CA THR A 30 -5.60 -4.20 16.82
C THR A 30 -7.06 -3.79 16.81
N ALA A 31 -7.81 -4.12 15.75
CA ALA A 31 -9.24 -3.88 15.68
C ALA A 31 -10.00 -4.67 16.78
N MET A 32 -9.67 -5.94 16.97
CA MET A 32 -10.24 -6.78 18.04
C MET A 32 -9.91 -6.24 19.43
N LEU A 33 -8.68 -5.77 19.63
CA LEU A 33 -8.28 -5.15 20.91
C LEU A 33 -9.09 -3.86 21.17
N TRP A 34 -9.33 -3.06 20.15
CA TRP A 34 -10.14 -1.85 20.25
C TRP A 34 -11.58 -2.16 20.64
N GLU A 35 -12.22 -3.14 19.98
CA GLU A 35 -13.57 -3.60 20.33
C GLU A 35 -13.65 -4.11 21.77
N LEU A 36 -12.63 -4.83 22.23
CA LEU A 36 -12.55 -5.32 23.61
C LEU A 36 -12.48 -4.15 24.59
N ILE A 37 -11.63 -3.15 24.33
CA ILE A 37 -11.50 -1.95 25.16
C ILE A 37 -12.83 -1.20 25.22
N GLY A 38 -13.49 -1.00 24.09
CA GLY A 38 -14.81 -0.36 24.01
C GLY A 38 -15.86 -1.10 24.85
N THR A 39 -15.90 -2.42 24.75
CA THR A 39 -16.83 -3.27 25.51
C THR A 39 -16.58 -3.18 27.02
N VAL A 40 -15.31 -3.24 27.46
CA VAL A 40 -14.92 -3.14 28.87
C VAL A 40 -15.23 -1.74 29.41
N SER A 41 -14.96 -0.70 28.66
CA SER A 41 -15.25 0.69 29.03
C SER A 41 -16.75 0.92 29.20
N TYR A 42 -17.56 0.41 28.29
CA TYR A 42 -19.02 0.50 28.38
C TYR A 42 -19.56 -0.21 29.64
N ARG A 43 -19.09 -1.43 29.91
CA ARG A 43 -19.51 -2.20 31.10
C ARG A 43 -19.14 -1.52 32.43
N ASN A 44 -17.99 -0.86 32.47
CA ASN A 44 -17.50 -0.20 33.69
C ASN A 44 -17.92 1.27 33.77
N HIS A 45 -18.80 1.74 32.90
CA HIS A 45 -19.27 3.14 32.86
C HIS A 45 -18.12 4.17 32.82
N TRP A 46 -17.01 3.83 32.15
CA TRP A 46 -15.92 4.78 32.00
C TRP A 46 -16.35 5.97 31.14
N ASN A 47 -15.87 7.16 31.52
CA ASN A 47 -16.12 8.33 30.71
C ASN A 47 -15.46 8.14 29.32
N PRO A 48 -16.23 8.17 28.21
CA PRO A 48 -15.65 8.01 26.86
C PRO A 48 -14.45 8.92 26.61
N ASN A 49 -14.50 10.17 27.04
CA ASN A 49 -13.43 11.15 26.86
C ASN A 49 -12.12 10.75 27.58
N SER A 50 -12.16 9.87 28.57
CA SER A 50 -10.96 9.42 29.28
C SER A 50 -10.10 8.45 28.46
N ILE A 51 -10.65 7.83 27.44
CA ILE A 51 -9.96 6.83 26.57
C ILE A 51 -9.76 7.30 25.13
N ASP A 52 -10.29 8.48 24.76
CA ASP A 52 -10.20 9.00 23.39
C ASP A 52 -8.76 9.17 22.91
N TRP A 53 -7.84 9.51 23.81
CA TRP A 53 -6.41 9.62 23.49
C TRP A 53 -5.76 8.27 23.13
N LEU A 54 -6.34 7.17 23.61
CA LEU A 54 -5.80 5.82 23.34
C LEU A 54 -5.99 5.41 21.87
N PHE A 55 -7.06 5.88 21.24
CA PHE A 55 -7.36 5.55 19.85
C PHE A 55 -6.26 5.99 18.88
N PRO A 56 -5.83 7.26 18.83
CA PRO A 56 -4.75 7.67 17.94
C PRO A 56 -3.41 7.01 18.29
N VAL A 57 -3.16 6.68 19.55
CA VAL A 57 -1.94 5.94 19.95
C VAL A 57 -1.96 4.51 19.39
N LEU A 58 -3.07 3.79 19.55
CA LEU A 58 -3.21 2.44 19.00
C LEU A 58 -3.15 2.44 17.48
N GLN A 59 -3.77 3.42 16.82
CA GLN A 59 -3.65 3.57 15.37
C GLN A 59 -2.20 3.82 14.95
N GLY A 60 -1.50 4.71 15.61
CA GLY A 60 -0.08 5.00 15.33
C GLY A 60 0.81 3.77 15.49
N LEU A 61 0.60 3.00 16.57
CA LEU A 61 1.32 1.74 16.81
C LEU A 61 1.00 0.70 15.74
N THR A 62 -0.27 0.56 15.35
CA THR A 62 -0.69 -0.35 14.28
C THR A 62 0.02 -0.04 12.98
N VAL A 63 0.04 1.24 12.60
CA VAL A 63 0.71 1.74 11.39
C VAL A 63 2.20 1.37 11.39
N LEU A 64 2.90 1.61 12.50
CA LEU A 64 4.31 1.28 12.65
C LEU A 64 4.57 -0.23 12.59
N LEU A 65 3.74 -1.03 13.26
CA LEU A 65 3.85 -2.49 13.28
C LEU A 65 3.57 -3.12 11.92
N VAL A 66 2.60 -2.61 11.16
CA VAL A 66 2.35 -3.05 9.78
C VAL A 66 3.58 -2.81 8.91
N GLY A 67 4.12 -1.59 8.93
CA GLY A 67 5.33 -1.27 8.18
C GLY A 67 6.54 -2.11 8.60
N PHE A 68 6.73 -2.31 9.90
CA PHE A 68 7.79 -3.15 10.44
C PHE A 68 7.67 -4.60 9.97
N SER A 69 6.47 -5.20 10.06
CA SER A 69 6.20 -6.58 9.64
C SER A 69 6.49 -6.77 8.15
N PHE A 70 6.07 -5.79 7.34
CA PHE A 70 6.33 -5.77 5.91
C PHE A 70 7.83 -5.72 5.60
N GLY A 71 8.54 -4.80 6.25
CA GLY A 71 9.99 -4.66 6.11
C GLY A 71 10.75 -5.90 6.58
N LEU A 72 10.29 -6.54 7.65
CA LEU A 72 10.89 -7.76 8.18
C LEU A 72 10.78 -8.92 7.18
N ALA A 73 9.60 -9.14 6.61
CA ALA A 73 9.38 -10.18 5.60
C ALA A 73 10.27 -9.94 4.37
N GLN A 74 10.30 -8.71 3.86
CA GLN A 74 11.13 -8.34 2.72
C GLN A 74 12.62 -8.53 3.01
N TRP A 75 13.07 -8.10 4.19
CA TRP A 75 14.48 -8.25 4.55
C TRP A 75 14.88 -9.71 4.70
N GLN A 76 14.09 -10.52 5.42
CA GLN A 76 14.44 -11.93 5.66
C GLN A 76 14.45 -12.77 4.39
N ILE A 77 13.47 -12.57 3.50
CA ILE A 77 13.27 -13.44 2.35
C ILE A 77 14.14 -13.01 1.16
N ALA A 78 14.29 -11.70 0.93
CA ALA A 78 14.90 -11.20 -0.29
C ALA A 78 16.17 -10.37 -0.11
N LEU A 79 16.33 -9.63 1.01
CA LEU A 79 17.37 -8.63 1.19
C LEU A 79 18.43 -9.00 2.22
N LYS A 80 18.33 -10.16 2.88
CA LYS A 80 19.30 -10.60 3.89
C LYS A 80 20.72 -10.59 3.30
N GLY A 81 21.63 -9.89 3.99
CA GLY A 81 23.03 -9.72 3.55
C GLY A 81 23.28 -8.68 2.45
N LYS A 82 22.22 -8.04 1.91
CA LYS A 82 22.36 -7.01 0.86
C LYS A 82 22.13 -5.59 1.37
N VAL A 83 21.27 -5.44 2.36
CA VAL A 83 20.89 -4.15 2.93
C VAL A 83 20.91 -4.25 4.46
N PRO A 84 21.39 -3.23 5.20
CA PRO A 84 21.42 -3.23 6.66
C PRO A 84 20.01 -3.32 7.24
N ARG A 85 19.77 -4.36 8.08
CA ARG A 85 18.45 -4.68 8.64
C ARG A 85 17.78 -3.49 9.32
N ARG A 86 18.49 -2.84 10.23
CA ARG A 86 17.96 -1.73 11.05
C ARG A 86 17.41 -0.59 10.22
N TRP A 87 18.12 -0.19 9.19
CA TRP A 87 17.70 0.91 8.32
C TRP A 87 16.53 0.52 7.42
N TRP A 88 16.54 -0.72 6.92
CA TRP A 88 15.42 -1.23 6.11
C TRP A 88 14.12 -1.32 6.92
N LEU A 89 14.18 -1.82 8.16
CA LEU A 89 13.01 -1.89 9.04
C LEU A 89 12.50 -0.49 9.41
N ALA A 90 13.39 0.45 9.76
CA ALA A 90 13.01 1.83 10.04
C ALA A 90 12.33 2.50 8.82
N ALA A 91 12.89 2.34 7.61
CA ALA A 91 12.30 2.87 6.40
C ALA A 91 10.88 2.30 6.16
N ASN A 92 10.70 0.99 6.35
CA ASN A 92 9.39 0.36 6.15
C ASN A 92 8.38 0.74 7.24
N SER A 93 8.79 0.96 8.48
CA SER A 93 7.89 1.47 9.52
C SER A 93 7.35 2.87 9.16
N LEU A 94 8.13 3.68 8.47
CA LEU A 94 7.71 4.99 7.97
C LEU A 94 6.85 4.92 6.70
N ASN A 95 6.86 3.80 5.98
CA ASN A 95 6.16 3.67 4.70
C ASN A 95 4.65 3.87 4.82
N VAL A 96 4.04 3.44 5.92
CA VAL A 96 2.59 3.59 6.08
C VAL A 96 2.22 5.06 6.28
N ILE A 97 3.03 5.81 7.03
CA ILE A 97 2.87 7.28 7.16
C ILE A 97 3.05 7.93 5.78
N ALA A 98 4.09 7.54 5.06
CA ALA A 98 4.35 8.02 3.72
C ALA A 98 3.21 7.67 2.75
N ALA A 99 2.63 6.47 2.84
CA ALA A 99 1.46 6.05 2.04
C ALA A 99 0.24 6.94 2.32
N LEU A 100 -0.03 7.28 3.58
CA LEU A 100 -1.11 8.19 3.97
C LEU A 100 -0.91 9.59 3.39
N VAL A 101 0.32 10.11 3.43
CA VAL A 101 0.68 11.38 2.81
C VAL A 101 0.51 11.32 1.29
N GLY A 102 0.97 10.24 0.65
CA GLY A 102 0.80 10.02 -0.79
C GLY A 102 -0.67 9.94 -1.20
N LEU A 103 -1.49 9.24 -0.41
CA LEU A 103 -2.93 9.16 -0.61
C LEU A 103 -3.60 10.54 -0.47
N TRP A 104 -3.23 11.31 0.55
CA TRP A 104 -3.76 12.65 0.78
C TRP A 104 -3.39 13.61 -0.37
N LEU A 105 -2.13 13.59 -0.82
CA LEU A 105 -1.69 14.37 -1.97
C LEU A 105 -2.42 13.95 -3.25
N GLY A 106 -2.50 12.64 -3.52
CA GLY A 106 -3.20 12.11 -4.68
C GLY A 106 -4.67 12.53 -4.73
N ARG A 107 -5.37 12.45 -3.60
CA ARG A 107 -6.77 12.90 -3.51
C ARG A 107 -6.96 14.40 -3.73
N ARG A 108 -5.99 15.23 -3.34
CA ARG A 108 -6.05 16.69 -3.56
C ARG A 108 -5.80 17.10 -5.01
N THR A 109 -5.03 16.32 -5.75
CA THR A 109 -4.69 16.62 -7.14
C THR A 109 -5.75 16.17 -8.14
N ILE A 110 -6.69 15.30 -7.72
CA ILE A 110 -7.73 14.75 -8.58
C ILE A 110 -9.04 15.48 -8.35
N PRO A 111 -9.58 16.17 -9.38
CA PRO A 111 -10.89 16.80 -9.28
C PRO A 111 -11.99 15.75 -9.04
N SER A 112 -12.84 15.95 -8.05
CA SER A 112 -13.99 15.07 -7.76
C SER A 112 -14.96 14.91 -8.94
N SER A 113 -15.04 15.94 -9.81
CA SER A 113 -15.85 15.94 -11.05
C SER A 113 -15.38 14.93 -12.11
N SER A 114 -14.13 14.43 -12.02
CA SER A 114 -13.63 13.40 -12.94
C SER A 114 -14.12 11.97 -12.61
N LEU A 115 -14.62 11.77 -11.41
CA LEU A 115 -15.04 10.45 -10.93
C LEU A 115 -16.50 10.14 -11.22
N PHE A 116 -17.36 11.16 -11.22
CA PHE A 116 -18.80 10.99 -11.33
C PHE A 116 -19.38 11.98 -12.33
N THR A 117 -20.18 11.49 -13.26
CA THR A 117 -21.06 12.32 -14.10
C THR A 117 -22.47 12.20 -13.55
N PHE A 118 -23.04 13.35 -13.18
CA PHE A 118 -24.44 13.43 -12.79
C PHE A 118 -25.26 13.73 -14.04
N GLN A 119 -26.07 12.76 -14.47
CA GLN A 119 -27.02 12.97 -15.55
C GLN A 119 -28.39 13.24 -14.93
N SER A 120 -28.82 14.51 -14.99
CA SER A 120 -30.20 14.86 -14.61
C SER A 120 -31.16 14.36 -15.67
N GLY A 121 -31.91 13.30 -15.37
CA GLY A 121 -33.00 12.84 -16.20
C GLY A 121 -34.15 13.86 -16.15
N THR A 122 -34.61 14.34 -17.31
CA THR A 122 -35.67 15.33 -17.47
C THR A 122 -37.09 14.80 -17.36
N LEU A 123 -37.28 13.58 -16.89
CA LEU A 123 -38.60 12.95 -16.69
C LEU A 123 -38.76 12.48 -15.25
N SER A 124 -39.61 13.25 -14.50
CA SER A 124 -39.99 13.02 -13.10
C SER A 124 -38.86 13.18 -12.07
N GLY A 125 -38.74 14.29 -11.51
CA GLY A 125 -38.11 14.97 -10.35
C GLY A 125 -37.25 14.24 -9.34
N PHE A 126 -36.87 12.97 -9.45
CA PHE A 126 -36.11 12.26 -8.41
C PHE A 126 -35.08 11.24 -8.90
N ASP A 127 -34.96 10.98 -10.18
CA ASP A 127 -33.96 10.01 -10.67
C ASP A 127 -32.69 10.71 -11.19
N THR A 128 -31.85 11.13 -10.26
CA THR A 128 -30.45 11.47 -10.61
C THR A 128 -29.70 10.15 -10.77
N VAL A 129 -29.53 9.69 -12.00
CA VAL A 129 -28.71 8.52 -12.29
C VAL A 129 -27.24 8.93 -12.16
N MET A 130 -26.58 8.43 -11.12
CA MET A 130 -25.15 8.61 -10.92
C MET A 130 -24.43 7.59 -11.81
N THR A 131 -23.86 8.06 -12.92
CA THR A 131 -23.03 7.21 -13.77
C THR A 131 -21.56 7.39 -13.41
N VAL A 132 -20.89 6.28 -13.15
CA VAL A 132 -19.46 6.27 -12.88
C VAL A 132 -18.73 6.42 -14.21
N ASN A 133 -17.86 7.42 -14.31
CA ASN A 133 -16.95 7.53 -15.43
C ASN A 133 -15.80 6.52 -15.25
N GLU A 134 -15.90 5.36 -15.86
CA GLU A 134 -14.92 4.26 -15.71
C GLU A 134 -13.49 4.70 -16.06
N THR A 135 -13.32 5.44 -17.16
CA THR A 135 -12.01 5.95 -17.58
C THR A 135 -11.47 6.98 -16.57
N GLY A 136 -12.31 7.87 -16.09
CA GLY A 136 -11.96 8.85 -15.05
C GLY A 136 -11.61 8.15 -13.73
N LEU A 137 -12.32 7.11 -13.36
CA LEU A 137 -12.03 6.31 -12.16
C LEU A 137 -10.69 5.60 -12.27
N ILE A 138 -10.43 4.88 -13.38
CA ILE A 138 -9.17 4.16 -13.60
C ILE A 138 -7.98 5.12 -13.57
N THR A 139 -8.06 6.24 -14.29
CA THR A 139 -6.96 7.22 -14.35
C THR A 139 -6.71 7.88 -13.00
N SER A 140 -7.76 8.21 -12.26
CA SER A 140 -7.66 8.83 -10.94
C SER A 140 -7.04 7.88 -9.92
N VAL A 141 -7.50 6.64 -9.88
CA VAL A 141 -6.96 5.62 -8.96
C VAL A 141 -5.53 5.24 -9.33
N ALA A 142 -5.19 5.18 -10.61
CA ALA A 142 -3.81 4.97 -11.07
C ALA A 142 -2.88 6.13 -10.64
N ALA A 143 -3.35 7.39 -10.75
CA ALA A 143 -2.60 8.54 -10.28
C ALA A 143 -2.39 8.51 -8.75
N ILE A 144 -3.41 8.16 -7.96
CA ILE A 144 -3.28 7.94 -6.52
C ILE A 144 -2.24 6.86 -6.24
N GLY A 145 -2.30 5.75 -6.97
CA GLY A 145 -1.32 4.65 -6.86
C GLY A 145 0.11 5.10 -7.13
N ALA A 146 0.32 6.00 -8.11
CA ALA A 146 1.62 6.60 -8.37
C ALA A 146 2.13 7.43 -7.17
N PHE A 147 1.28 8.32 -6.62
CA PHE A 147 1.64 9.13 -5.46
C PHE A 147 1.97 8.28 -4.24
N VAL A 148 1.17 7.25 -3.97
CA VAL A 148 1.43 6.29 -2.87
C VAL A 148 2.72 5.53 -3.12
N GLY A 149 2.95 5.03 -4.33
CA GLY A 149 4.17 4.32 -4.70
C GLY A 149 5.43 5.17 -4.53
N ILE A 150 5.40 6.43 -4.99
CA ILE A 150 6.49 7.39 -4.78
C ILE A 150 6.73 7.61 -3.29
N ALA A 151 5.69 7.95 -2.54
CA ALA A 151 5.79 8.27 -1.13
C ALA A 151 6.37 7.11 -0.32
N VAL A 152 5.88 5.88 -0.53
CA VAL A 152 6.36 4.66 0.13
C VAL A 152 7.83 4.36 -0.22
N SER A 153 8.25 4.65 -1.45
CA SER A 153 9.61 4.35 -1.89
C SER A 153 10.66 5.33 -1.38
N LEU A 154 10.28 6.53 -0.98
CA LEU A 154 11.24 7.56 -0.52
C LEU A 154 12.06 7.14 0.70
N PRO A 155 11.49 6.63 1.81
CA PRO A 155 12.27 6.15 2.94
C PRO A 155 13.21 4.99 2.56
N GLN A 156 12.76 4.08 1.70
CA GLN A 156 13.56 2.95 1.22
C GLN A 156 14.69 3.42 0.30
N TRP A 157 14.42 4.40 -0.57
CA TRP A 157 15.42 5.02 -1.43
C TRP A 157 16.53 5.67 -0.60
N LEU A 158 16.20 6.34 0.51
CA LEU A 158 17.20 6.92 1.41
C LEU A 158 18.17 5.86 1.94
N VAL A 159 17.71 4.64 2.18
CA VAL A 159 18.57 3.51 2.57
C VAL A 159 19.40 3.00 1.40
N LEU A 160 18.79 2.84 0.23
CA LEU A 160 19.44 2.27 -0.95
C LEU A 160 20.49 3.20 -1.57
N ARG A 161 20.29 4.53 -1.53
CA ARG A 161 21.16 5.51 -2.17
C ARG A 161 22.60 5.51 -1.64
N HIS A 162 22.80 5.05 -0.41
CA HIS A 162 24.13 4.99 0.20
C HIS A 162 24.99 3.84 -0.36
N SER A 163 24.34 2.74 -0.78
CA SER A 163 25.03 1.52 -1.19
C SER A 163 24.91 1.22 -2.68
N PHE A 164 23.95 1.82 -3.37
CA PHE A 164 23.65 1.48 -4.76
C PHE A 164 23.66 2.71 -5.67
N GLN A 165 24.33 2.58 -6.80
CA GLN A 165 24.20 3.54 -7.89
C GLN A 165 22.79 3.42 -8.49
N GLN A 166 22.25 4.52 -8.99
CA GLN A 166 20.92 4.53 -9.61
C GLN A 166 19.76 4.08 -8.69
N ALA A 167 19.91 4.21 -7.36
CA ALA A 167 18.84 3.91 -6.41
C ALA A 167 17.53 4.68 -6.70
N TYR A 168 17.59 5.81 -7.43
CA TYR A 168 16.40 6.56 -7.86
C TYR A 168 15.46 5.72 -8.74
N GLN A 169 15.96 4.71 -9.45
CA GLN A 169 15.13 3.79 -10.24
C GLN A 169 14.13 3.04 -9.36
N TRP A 170 14.45 2.87 -8.07
CA TRP A 170 13.52 2.32 -7.09
C TRP A 170 12.23 3.14 -6.96
N ILE A 171 12.35 4.49 -6.95
CA ILE A 171 11.18 5.39 -6.89
C ILE A 171 10.31 5.22 -8.13
N LEU A 172 10.93 5.17 -9.32
CA LEU A 172 10.20 4.93 -10.58
C LEU A 172 9.52 3.57 -10.60
N GLY A 173 10.22 2.52 -10.16
CA GLY A 173 9.66 1.17 -10.05
C GLY A 173 8.48 1.10 -9.10
N ALA A 174 8.55 1.78 -7.95
CA ALA A 174 7.46 1.84 -6.99
C ALA A 174 6.25 2.66 -7.50
N ALA A 175 6.49 3.76 -8.23
CA ALA A 175 5.44 4.53 -8.89
C ALA A 175 4.70 3.68 -9.93
N LEU A 176 5.44 3.00 -10.82
CA LEU A 176 4.87 2.10 -11.82
C LEU A 176 4.14 0.91 -11.17
N GLY A 177 4.71 0.34 -10.12
CA GLY A 177 4.07 -0.72 -9.33
C GLY A 177 2.77 -0.26 -8.69
N GLY A 178 2.74 0.96 -8.16
CA GLY A 178 1.54 1.59 -7.59
C GLY A 178 0.45 1.82 -8.64
N ILE A 179 0.81 2.34 -9.82
CA ILE A 179 -0.10 2.51 -10.96
C ILE A 179 -0.70 1.17 -11.37
N ALA A 180 0.16 0.16 -11.62
CA ALA A 180 -0.28 -1.15 -12.09
C ALA A 180 -1.18 -1.85 -11.07
N ALA A 181 -0.82 -1.82 -9.79
CA ALA A 181 -1.59 -2.41 -8.71
C ALA A 181 -2.96 -1.75 -8.55
N SER A 182 -2.99 -0.40 -8.57
CA SER A 182 -4.22 0.37 -8.42
C SER A 182 -5.15 0.23 -9.62
N ALA A 183 -4.62 0.24 -10.84
CA ALA A 183 -5.40 0.00 -12.06
C ALA A 183 -6.01 -1.41 -12.04
N SER A 184 -5.23 -2.43 -11.65
CA SER A 184 -5.72 -3.80 -11.54
C SER A 184 -6.82 -3.95 -10.50
N PHE A 185 -6.71 -3.25 -9.37
CA PHE A 185 -7.75 -3.20 -8.34
C PHE A 185 -9.08 -2.71 -8.94
N VAL A 186 -9.07 -1.57 -9.64
CA VAL A 186 -10.28 -1.02 -10.25
C VAL A 186 -10.85 -1.96 -11.30
N MET A 187 -9.99 -2.50 -12.16
CA MET A 187 -10.42 -3.45 -13.21
C MET A 187 -11.11 -4.69 -12.61
N ILE A 188 -10.57 -5.25 -11.54
CA ILE A 188 -11.20 -6.40 -10.86
C ILE A 188 -12.56 -5.99 -10.29
N VAL A 189 -12.66 -4.83 -9.65
CA VAL A 189 -13.93 -4.34 -9.08
C VAL A 189 -14.98 -4.09 -10.16
N LEU A 190 -14.59 -3.55 -11.32
CA LEU A 190 -15.51 -3.29 -12.43
C LEU A 190 -15.99 -4.58 -13.14
N ILE A 191 -15.12 -5.58 -13.26
CA ILE A 191 -15.44 -6.85 -13.92
C ILE A 191 -16.26 -7.76 -13.00
N MET A 192 -15.87 -7.84 -11.73
CA MET A 192 -16.48 -8.72 -10.76
C MET A 192 -17.63 -8.02 -10.04
N ARG A 193 -18.86 -8.36 -10.36
CA ARG A 193 -20.05 -7.79 -9.71
C ARG A 193 -20.28 -8.27 -8.27
N ASP A 194 -19.55 -9.32 -7.86
CA ASP A 194 -19.60 -9.85 -6.49
C ASP A 194 -18.56 -9.15 -5.61
N ALA A 195 -19.01 -8.49 -4.55
CA ALA A 195 -18.16 -7.68 -3.68
C ALA A 195 -17.12 -8.53 -2.90
N VAL A 196 -17.51 -9.71 -2.42
CA VAL A 196 -16.63 -10.59 -1.62
C VAL A 196 -15.52 -11.16 -2.50
N LEU A 197 -15.88 -11.66 -3.69
CA LEU A 197 -14.92 -12.21 -4.64
C LEU A 197 -13.98 -11.14 -5.18
N SER A 198 -14.51 -9.96 -5.52
CA SER A 198 -13.72 -8.79 -5.93
C SER A 198 -12.68 -8.41 -4.89
N TYR A 199 -13.11 -8.27 -3.62
CA TYR A 199 -12.21 -7.90 -2.53
C TYR A 199 -11.12 -8.95 -2.32
N SER A 200 -11.47 -10.24 -2.31
CA SER A 200 -10.52 -11.33 -2.13
C SER A 200 -9.46 -11.38 -3.24
N LEU A 201 -9.89 -11.23 -4.50
CA LEU A 201 -8.98 -11.18 -5.64
C LEU A 201 -8.08 -9.94 -5.61
N CYS A 202 -8.61 -8.77 -5.23
CA CYS A 202 -7.83 -7.55 -5.08
C CYS A 202 -6.75 -7.68 -4.00
N CYS A 203 -7.09 -8.27 -2.85
CA CYS A 203 -6.14 -8.50 -1.76
C CYS A 203 -4.95 -9.38 -2.17
N CYS A 204 -5.16 -10.32 -3.09
CA CYS A 204 -4.09 -11.20 -3.58
C CYS A 204 -3.34 -10.60 -4.78
N SER A 205 -4.06 -10.04 -5.77
CA SER A 205 -3.45 -9.56 -7.01
C SER A 205 -2.61 -8.29 -6.83
N THR A 206 -3.09 -7.34 -6.02
CA THR A 206 -2.39 -6.07 -5.77
C THR A 206 -0.95 -6.27 -5.28
N PRO A 207 -0.67 -7.06 -4.21
CA PRO A 207 0.70 -7.29 -3.76
C PRO A 207 1.54 -8.11 -4.75
N ILE A 208 0.93 -9.00 -5.55
CA ILE A 208 1.64 -9.75 -6.59
C ILE A 208 2.12 -8.82 -7.70
N ILE A 209 1.23 -7.97 -8.20
CA ILE A 209 1.55 -7.02 -9.28
C ILE A 209 2.56 -5.99 -8.79
N PHE A 210 2.32 -5.36 -7.64
CA PHE A 210 3.25 -4.42 -7.04
C PHE A 210 4.61 -5.06 -6.78
N GLY A 211 4.63 -6.25 -6.17
CA GLY A 211 5.85 -7.02 -5.91
C GLY A 211 6.57 -7.44 -7.18
N GLY A 212 5.86 -7.80 -8.23
CA GLY A 212 6.45 -8.17 -9.53
C GLY A 212 7.18 -7.01 -10.17
N VAL A 213 6.52 -5.85 -10.30
CA VAL A 213 7.10 -4.64 -10.88
C VAL A 213 8.27 -4.12 -10.06
N THR A 214 8.08 -3.96 -8.76
CA THR A 214 9.13 -3.44 -7.87
C THR A 214 10.29 -4.42 -7.72
N GLY A 215 10.05 -5.73 -7.70
CA GLY A 215 11.09 -6.75 -7.63
C GLY A 215 11.97 -6.77 -8.88
N TYR A 216 11.39 -6.52 -10.05
CA TYR A 216 12.14 -6.41 -11.30
C TYR A 216 13.13 -5.23 -11.24
N VAL A 217 12.65 -4.06 -10.84
CA VAL A 217 13.49 -2.85 -10.73
C VAL A 217 14.52 -2.98 -9.60
N LEU A 218 14.12 -3.52 -8.45
CA LEU A 218 15.02 -3.70 -7.32
C LEU A 218 16.19 -4.64 -7.65
N PHE A 219 15.93 -5.70 -8.42
CA PHE A 219 17.01 -6.58 -8.87
C PHE A 219 18.07 -5.83 -9.63
N ASP A 220 17.69 -4.94 -10.56
CA ASP A 220 18.62 -4.17 -11.36
C ASP A 220 19.38 -3.13 -10.50
N VAL A 221 18.72 -2.51 -9.54
CA VAL A 221 19.36 -1.60 -8.56
C VAL A 221 20.41 -2.34 -7.72
N LEU A 222 20.06 -3.52 -7.17
CA LEU A 222 20.95 -4.31 -6.32
C LEU A 222 22.14 -4.89 -7.06
N LYS A 223 22.03 -5.11 -8.38
CA LYS A 223 23.12 -5.61 -9.22
C LYS A 223 24.20 -4.54 -9.45
N ARG A 224 23.84 -3.27 -9.34
CA ARG A 224 24.72 -2.12 -9.59
C ARG A 224 25.23 -1.54 -8.26
N ALA A 225 25.81 -2.41 -7.40
CA ALA A 225 26.45 -1.96 -6.18
C ALA A 225 27.53 -0.93 -6.49
N LYS A 226 27.67 0.06 -5.64
CA LYS A 226 28.82 0.98 -5.72
C LYS A 226 30.07 0.15 -5.45
N THR A 227 30.98 0.11 -6.40
CA THR A 227 32.35 -0.30 -6.18
C THR A 227 33.03 0.83 -5.40
N GLU A 228 33.35 0.56 -4.13
CA GLU A 228 34.21 1.42 -3.34
C GLU A 228 35.63 1.43 -3.90
#